data_87e238a7ee449ab535651f8936f5df72
#
_entry.id   87e238a7ee449ab535651f8936f5df72
#
_cell.length_a   1.000
_cell.length_b   1.000
_cell.length_c   1.000
_cell.angle_alpha   90.00
_cell.angle_beta   90.00
_cell.angle_gamma   90.00
#
_symmetry.space_group_name_H-M   'P 1'
#
loop_
_entity.id
_entity.type
_entity.pdbx_description
1 polymer ?
#
loop_
_entity_poly.entity_id
_entity_poly.type
_entity_poly.pdbx_seq_one_letter_code
_entity_poly.pdbx_strand_id
1 'polypeptide(L)'
;MPDIVRVEHLSYIYGQGMPDATVALDDISFSIEEGSFVGVIGSTGCGKSTLIGHFNGINRPTQGKVYIDGEDIWQDPKDIRRFRFLVGLVFQYPEYQLFEETVYKDIAFGPLNMGLSEEEVNRRVLRAAKFCGLGAAMLSQSPFELSDRKSVV
;
A
#
# COMPACT_ATOMS: atom_id res chain seq x y z
N MET A 1 14.79 -17.09 6.74
CA MET A 1 13.66 -16.43 7.42
C MET A 1 12.39 -16.84 6.68
N PRO A 2 11.21 -16.77 7.27
CA PRO A 2 9.98 -17.03 6.51
C PRO A 2 9.78 -15.97 5.41
N ASP A 3 9.16 -16.39 4.32
CA ASP A 3 8.77 -15.47 3.25
C ASP A 3 7.57 -14.64 3.70
N ILE A 4 7.72 -13.30 3.76
CA ILE A 4 6.62 -12.40 4.08
C ILE A 4 5.74 -12.13 2.85
N VAL A 5 6.35 -12.11 1.66
CA VAL A 5 5.66 -12.04 0.37
C VAL A 5 6.12 -13.19 -0.50
N ARG A 6 5.20 -13.92 -1.11
CA ARG A 6 5.49 -14.94 -2.11
C ARG A 6 4.54 -14.80 -3.28
N VAL A 7 5.09 -14.78 -4.47
CA VAL A 7 4.39 -14.64 -5.75
C VAL A 7 4.63 -15.89 -6.58
N GLU A 8 3.56 -16.49 -7.08
CA GLU A 8 3.61 -17.70 -7.90
C GLU A 8 2.88 -17.53 -9.21
N HIS A 9 3.61 -17.63 -10.32
CA HIS A 9 3.10 -17.58 -11.69
C HIS A 9 2.16 -16.40 -11.96
N LEU A 10 2.49 -15.23 -11.40
CA LEU A 10 1.67 -14.03 -11.47
C LEU A 10 1.66 -13.47 -12.89
N SER A 11 0.48 -13.45 -13.50
CA SER A 11 0.23 -12.72 -14.74
C SER A 11 -0.92 -11.73 -14.56
N TYR A 12 -0.80 -10.58 -15.23
CA TYR A 12 -1.82 -9.54 -15.17
C TYR A 12 -2.01 -8.84 -16.52
N ILE A 13 -3.25 -8.80 -16.98
CA ILE A 13 -3.65 -8.22 -18.26
C ILE A 13 -4.66 -7.11 -17.99
N TYR A 14 -4.30 -5.86 -18.34
CA TYR A 14 -5.25 -4.76 -18.37
C TYR A 14 -6.25 -4.94 -19.51
N GLY A 15 -7.53 -4.66 -19.25
CA GLY A 15 -8.58 -4.76 -20.27
C GLY A 15 -8.76 -6.17 -20.82
N GLN A 16 -8.60 -7.21 -19.99
CA GLN A 16 -8.77 -8.60 -20.43
C GLN A 16 -10.12 -8.80 -21.12
N GLY A 17 -10.07 -9.34 -22.35
CA GLY A 17 -11.24 -9.53 -23.22
C GLY A 17 -11.62 -8.31 -24.06
N MET A 18 -10.89 -7.20 -23.98
CA MET A 18 -11.07 -6.01 -24.81
C MET A 18 -10.05 -5.99 -25.97
N PRO A 19 -10.35 -5.27 -27.07
CA PRO A 19 -9.44 -5.20 -28.24
C PRO A 19 -8.06 -4.60 -27.94
N ASP A 20 -7.95 -3.77 -26.88
CA ASP A 20 -6.75 -3.06 -26.42
C ASP A 20 -6.11 -3.69 -25.19
N ALA A 21 -6.39 -4.98 -24.93
CA ALA A 21 -5.81 -5.72 -23.80
C ALA A 21 -4.27 -5.65 -23.83
N THR A 22 -3.68 -5.31 -22.67
CA THR A 22 -2.23 -5.16 -22.53
C THR A 22 -1.71 -6.05 -21.42
N VAL A 23 -0.74 -6.91 -21.73
CA VAL A 23 -0.03 -7.72 -20.74
C VAL A 23 0.93 -6.82 -19.96
N ALA A 24 0.70 -6.68 -18.67
CA ALA A 24 1.53 -5.88 -17.77
C ALA A 24 2.50 -6.73 -16.95
N LEU A 25 2.10 -7.95 -16.58
CA LEU A 25 2.93 -8.94 -15.90
C LEU A 25 2.73 -10.29 -16.59
N ASP A 26 3.82 -11.04 -16.78
CA ASP A 26 3.81 -12.33 -17.48
C ASP A 26 4.64 -13.35 -16.69
N ASP A 27 3.97 -14.32 -16.07
CA ASP A 27 4.52 -15.47 -15.37
C ASP A 27 5.64 -15.14 -14.35
N ILE A 28 5.40 -14.17 -13.47
CA ILE A 28 6.37 -13.72 -12.48
C ILE A 28 6.27 -14.57 -11.20
N SER A 29 7.41 -15.10 -10.75
CA SER A 29 7.52 -15.87 -9.50
C SER A 29 8.74 -15.42 -8.71
N PHE A 30 8.57 -15.10 -7.41
CA PHE A 30 9.64 -14.75 -6.48
C PHE A 30 9.13 -14.77 -5.05
N SER A 31 10.06 -14.65 -4.08
CA SER A 31 9.73 -14.41 -2.68
C SER A 31 10.55 -13.29 -2.07
N ILE A 32 10.01 -12.69 -1.00
CA ILE A 32 10.65 -11.66 -0.19
C ILE A 32 10.66 -12.13 1.26
N GLU A 33 11.84 -12.24 1.85
CA GLU A 33 11.99 -12.63 3.25
C GLU A 33 11.56 -11.51 4.20
N GLU A 34 11.03 -11.89 5.36
CA GLU A 34 10.69 -10.97 6.44
C GLU A 34 11.91 -10.13 6.86
N GLY A 35 11.69 -8.83 7.07
CA GLY A 35 12.74 -7.88 7.49
C GLY A 35 13.70 -7.45 6.38
N SER A 36 13.53 -7.93 5.15
CA SER A 36 14.36 -7.51 4.03
C SER A 36 13.95 -6.14 3.46
N PHE A 37 14.91 -5.48 2.82
CA PHE A 37 14.68 -4.27 2.01
C PHE A 37 14.96 -4.62 0.55
N VAL A 38 13.93 -4.51 -0.30
CA VAL A 38 14.00 -4.96 -1.70
C VAL A 38 13.79 -3.77 -2.64
N GLY A 39 14.71 -3.59 -3.60
CA GLY A 39 14.59 -2.62 -4.68
C GLY A 39 14.02 -3.25 -5.95
N VAL A 40 12.97 -2.64 -6.52
CA VAL A 40 12.41 -3.03 -7.82
C VAL A 40 12.86 -2.04 -8.88
N ILE A 41 13.73 -2.48 -9.80
CA ILE A 41 14.31 -1.65 -10.87
C ILE A 41 13.78 -2.08 -12.24
N GLY A 42 13.68 -1.13 -13.15
CA GLY A 42 13.24 -1.37 -14.54
C GLY A 42 12.80 -0.07 -15.22
N SER A 43 12.64 -0.11 -16.54
CA SER A 43 12.18 1.02 -17.37
C SER A 43 10.78 1.49 -16.97
N THR A 44 10.44 2.72 -17.38
CA THR A 44 9.06 3.22 -17.23
C THR A 44 8.11 2.33 -18.04
N GLY A 45 6.96 1.97 -17.43
CA GLY A 45 5.95 1.12 -18.07
C GLY A 45 6.20 -0.39 -17.99
N CYS A 46 7.32 -0.88 -17.41
CA CYS A 46 7.60 -2.32 -17.32
C CYS A 46 6.81 -3.09 -16.21
N GLY A 47 5.75 -2.51 -15.64
CA GLY A 47 4.87 -3.20 -14.71
C GLY A 47 5.20 -3.09 -13.22
N LYS A 48 6.23 -2.31 -12.79
CA LYS A 48 6.60 -2.18 -11.36
C LYS A 48 5.45 -1.78 -10.45
N SER A 49 4.74 -0.72 -10.78
CA SER A 49 3.59 -0.24 -9.99
C SER A 49 2.42 -1.24 -10.03
N THR A 50 2.24 -1.92 -11.15
CA THR A 50 1.26 -3.00 -11.31
C THR A 50 1.59 -4.16 -10.36
N LEU A 51 2.86 -4.58 -10.31
CA LEU A 51 3.32 -5.64 -9.42
C LEU A 51 3.06 -5.28 -7.94
N ILE A 52 3.47 -4.09 -7.52
CA ILE A 52 3.29 -3.61 -6.14
C ILE A 52 1.80 -3.55 -5.77
N GLY A 53 0.93 -3.14 -6.70
CA GLY A 53 -0.52 -3.09 -6.49
C GLY A 53 -1.19 -4.45 -6.24
N HIS A 54 -0.48 -5.56 -6.51
CA HIS A 54 -0.98 -6.90 -6.18
C HIS A 54 -0.77 -7.27 -4.71
N PHE A 55 0.23 -6.68 -4.01
CA PHE A 55 0.56 -7.09 -2.65
C PHE A 55 -0.48 -6.68 -1.61
N ASN A 56 -1.20 -5.58 -1.84
CA ASN A 56 -2.29 -5.14 -0.97
C ASN A 56 -3.70 -5.36 -1.57
N GLY A 57 -3.77 -6.10 -2.69
CA GLY A 57 -5.03 -6.45 -3.34
C GLY A 57 -5.76 -5.30 -4.03
N ILE A 58 -5.04 -4.25 -4.48
CA ILE A 58 -5.60 -3.27 -5.43
C ILE A 58 -5.88 -3.96 -6.75
N ASN A 59 -4.88 -4.73 -7.25
CA ASN A 59 -5.01 -5.53 -8.44
C ASN A 59 -5.28 -6.99 -8.06
N ARG A 60 -6.23 -7.62 -8.76
CA ARG A 60 -6.44 -9.06 -8.67
C ARG A 60 -5.68 -9.74 -9.81
N PRO A 61 -4.87 -10.77 -9.55
CA PRO A 61 -4.19 -11.52 -10.61
C PRO A 61 -5.15 -12.01 -11.70
N THR A 62 -4.71 -11.95 -12.96
CA THR A 62 -5.39 -12.66 -14.06
C THR A 62 -5.09 -14.16 -13.98
N GLN A 63 -3.84 -14.49 -13.62
CA GLN A 63 -3.39 -15.84 -13.31
C GLN A 63 -2.36 -15.80 -12.19
N GLY A 64 -2.13 -16.95 -11.55
CA GLY A 64 -1.18 -17.09 -10.45
C GLY A 64 -1.73 -16.63 -9.11
N LYS A 65 -0.85 -16.52 -8.12
CA LYS A 65 -1.20 -16.25 -6.73
C LYS A 65 -0.21 -15.32 -6.05
N VAL A 66 -0.72 -14.58 -5.09
CA VAL A 66 0.08 -13.73 -4.20
C VAL A 66 -0.22 -14.13 -2.76
N TYR A 67 0.83 -14.43 -2.01
CA TYR A 67 0.77 -14.81 -0.61
C TYR A 67 1.40 -13.71 0.24
N ILE A 68 0.72 -13.33 1.31
CA ILE A 68 1.21 -12.44 2.35
C ILE A 68 1.17 -13.21 3.67
N ASP A 69 2.30 -13.29 4.35
CA ASP A 69 2.46 -14.04 5.60
C ASP A 69 1.96 -15.49 5.48
N GLY A 70 2.27 -16.13 4.32
CA GLY A 70 1.91 -17.51 4.01
C GLY A 70 0.47 -17.73 3.54
N GLU A 71 -0.39 -16.73 3.52
CA GLU A 71 -1.79 -16.82 3.13
C GLU A 71 -2.04 -16.24 1.72
N ASP A 72 -2.77 -16.97 0.86
CA ASP A 72 -3.21 -16.47 -0.45
C ASP A 72 -4.25 -15.35 -0.25
N ILE A 73 -3.90 -14.13 -0.64
CA ILE A 73 -4.73 -12.95 -0.38
C ILE A 73 -6.07 -12.95 -1.15
N TRP A 74 -6.20 -13.80 -2.17
CA TRP A 74 -7.40 -13.94 -2.98
C TRP A 74 -8.13 -15.25 -2.78
N GLN A 75 -7.74 -16.08 -1.78
CA GLN A 75 -8.42 -17.32 -1.45
C GLN A 75 -9.90 -17.07 -1.09
N ASP A 76 -10.19 -16.07 -0.27
CA ASP A 76 -11.53 -15.51 -0.07
C ASP A 76 -11.51 -14.00 -0.38
N PRO A 77 -12.19 -13.54 -1.45
CA PRO A 77 -12.24 -12.11 -1.78
C PRO A 77 -12.84 -11.21 -0.68
N LYS A 78 -13.57 -11.77 0.28
CA LYS A 78 -14.11 -11.00 1.41
C LYS A 78 -13.04 -10.61 2.42
N ASP A 79 -11.96 -11.38 2.48
CA ASP A 79 -10.85 -11.16 3.43
C ASP A 79 -9.82 -10.15 2.93
N ILE A 80 -9.93 -9.67 1.69
CA ILE A 80 -8.96 -8.74 1.09
C ILE A 80 -8.75 -7.48 1.93
N ARG A 81 -9.76 -7.05 2.67
CA ARG A 81 -9.66 -5.90 3.57
C ARG A 81 -8.63 -6.11 4.67
N ARG A 82 -8.51 -7.34 5.21
CA ARG A 82 -7.51 -7.70 6.21
C ARG A 82 -6.09 -7.50 5.67
N PHE A 83 -5.84 -7.95 4.45
CA PHE A 83 -4.52 -7.80 3.81
C PHE A 83 -4.17 -6.34 3.53
N ARG A 84 -5.14 -5.49 3.19
CA ARG A 84 -4.92 -4.05 3.04
C ARG A 84 -4.47 -3.36 4.33
N PHE A 85 -4.80 -3.91 5.49
CA PHE A 85 -4.30 -3.42 6.77
C PHE A 85 -2.91 -3.97 7.12
N LEU A 86 -2.50 -5.09 6.53
CA LEU A 86 -1.17 -5.67 6.72
C LEU A 86 -0.12 -5.02 5.78
N VAL A 87 -0.53 -4.66 4.57
CA VAL A 87 0.37 -4.12 3.54
C VAL A 87 0.07 -2.64 3.30
N GLY A 88 0.89 -1.77 3.88
CA GLY A 88 0.84 -0.33 3.58
C GLY A 88 1.41 -0.05 2.19
N LEU A 89 0.70 0.77 1.41
CA LEU A 89 1.13 1.20 0.08
C LEU A 89 1.24 2.72 0.02
N VAL A 90 2.40 3.20 -0.43
CA VAL A 90 2.62 4.61 -0.73
C VAL A 90 2.68 4.77 -2.26
N PHE A 91 1.84 5.63 -2.81
CA PHE A 91 1.80 5.90 -4.25
C PHE A 91 2.85 6.92 -4.68
N GLN A 92 3.08 7.01 -5.98
CA GLN A 92 4.07 7.91 -6.58
C GLN A 92 3.80 9.39 -6.26
N TYR A 93 2.53 9.77 -6.11
CA TYR A 93 2.07 11.12 -5.76
C TYR A 93 1.20 11.04 -4.51
N PRO A 94 1.81 10.92 -3.31
CA PRO A 94 1.07 10.70 -2.07
C PRO A 94 0.15 11.88 -1.70
N GLU A 95 0.43 13.08 -2.20
CA GLU A 95 -0.40 14.28 -2.01
C GLU A 95 -1.83 14.12 -2.54
N TYR A 96 -2.05 13.30 -3.56
CA TYR A 96 -3.40 13.01 -4.07
C TYR A 96 -4.22 12.09 -3.16
N GLN A 97 -3.61 11.56 -2.12
CA GLN A 97 -4.28 10.72 -1.12
C GLN A 97 -4.73 11.51 0.10
N LEU A 98 -4.32 12.77 0.22
CA LEU A 98 -4.72 13.66 1.30
C LEU A 98 -6.12 14.19 1.00
N PHE A 99 -7.06 14.04 1.94
CA PHE A 99 -8.45 14.47 1.76
C PHE A 99 -9.11 15.00 3.03
N GLU A 100 -8.48 14.82 4.18
CA GLU A 100 -9.01 15.26 5.45
C GLU A 100 -8.62 16.74 5.76
N GLU A 101 -9.40 17.36 6.65
CA GLU A 101 -9.19 18.76 7.04
C GLU A 101 -7.90 18.97 7.84
N THR A 102 -7.48 17.95 8.61
CA THR A 102 -6.29 18.03 9.46
C THR A 102 -5.42 16.80 9.30
N VAL A 103 -4.12 16.98 9.52
CA VAL A 103 -3.13 15.89 9.54
C VAL A 103 -3.54 14.79 10.51
N TYR A 104 -4.08 15.16 11.69
CA TYR A 104 -4.57 14.18 12.66
C TYR A 104 -5.67 13.30 12.07
N LYS A 105 -6.69 13.90 11.45
CA LYS A 105 -7.82 13.16 10.85
C LYS A 105 -7.35 12.26 9.72
N ASP A 106 -6.44 12.75 8.88
CA ASP A 106 -5.92 12.01 7.74
C ASP A 106 -5.15 10.75 8.19
N ILE A 107 -4.27 10.88 9.21
CA ILE A 107 -3.59 9.73 9.81
C ILE A 107 -4.57 8.81 10.54
N ALA A 108 -5.59 9.36 11.21
CA ALA A 108 -6.59 8.59 11.96
C ALA A 108 -7.53 7.76 11.07
N PHE A 109 -7.68 8.13 9.81
CA PHE A 109 -8.60 7.48 8.88
C PHE A 109 -8.39 5.96 8.77
N GLY A 110 -7.13 5.52 8.65
CA GLY A 110 -6.80 4.09 8.61
C GLY A 110 -7.22 3.36 9.90
N PRO A 111 -6.74 3.76 11.07
CA PRO A 111 -7.12 3.17 12.36
C PRO A 111 -8.64 3.19 12.64
N LEU A 112 -9.34 4.26 12.26
CA LEU A 112 -10.81 4.35 12.38
C LEU A 112 -11.49 3.29 11.51
N ASN A 113 -11.03 3.10 10.28
CA ASN A 113 -11.55 2.07 9.39
C ASN A 113 -11.26 0.64 9.85
N MET A 114 -10.26 0.46 10.72
CA MET A 114 -10.03 -0.82 11.42
C MET A 114 -11.05 -1.09 12.52
N GLY A 115 -11.87 -0.11 12.90
CA GLY A 115 -12.83 -0.22 14.00
C GLY A 115 -12.17 -0.16 15.38
N LEU A 116 -11.02 0.49 15.51
CA LEU A 116 -10.31 0.62 16.77
C LEU A 116 -10.98 1.66 17.68
N SER A 117 -10.77 1.52 19.01
CA SER A 117 -11.22 2.50 19.99
C SER A 117 -10.52 3.85 19.77
N GLU A 118 -11.16 4.94 20.20
CA GLU A 118 -10.60 6.29 20.11
C GLU A 118 -9.22 6.41 20.78
N GLU A 119 -9.05 5.76 21.93
CA GLU A 119 -7.77 5.72 22.64
C GLU A 119 -6.67 5.06 21.79
N GLU A 120 -6.97 3.92 21.17
CA GLU A 120 -6.03 3.20 20.30
C GLU A 120 -5.75 3.99 18.99
N VAL A 121 -6.76 4.63 18.40
CA VAL A 121 -6.60 5.53 17.27
C VAL A 121 -5.63 6.65 17.61
N ASN A 122 -5.86 7.36 18.73
CA ASN A 122 -4.98 8.45 19.17
C ASN A 122 -3.55 7.96 19.40
N ARG A 123 -3.37 6.81 20.05
CA ARG A 123 -2.05 6.20 20.29
C ARG A 123 -1.31 5.93 18.97
N ARG A 124 -2.00 5.39 17.98
CA ARG A 124 -1.42 5.09 16.66
C ARG A 124 -1.07 6.35 15.88
N VAL A 125 -1.96 7.36 15.90
CA VAL A 125 -1.70 8.66 15.26
C VAL A 125 -0.44 9.31 15.84
N LEU A 126 -0.35 9.41 17.17
CA LEU A 126 0.82 10.01 17.83
C LEU A 126 2.12 9.24 17.55
N ARG A 127 2.04 7.90 17.53
CA ARG A 127 3.18 7.04 17.17
C ARG A 127 3.63 7.26 15.73
N ALA A 128 2.71 7.30 14.77
CA ALA A 128 3.00 7.52 13.35
C ALA A 128 3.59 8.93 13.14
N ALA A 129 2.97 9.96 13.73
CA ALA A 129 3.46 11.32 13.67
C ALA A 129 4.90 11.45 14.21
N LYS A 130 5.18 10.84 15.37
CA LYS A 130 6.53 10.81 15.95
C LYS A 130 7.53 10.12 15.04
N PHE A 131 7.14 8.98 14.43
CA PHE A 131 7.99 8.24 13.52
C PHE A 131 8.36 9.06 12.27
N CYS A 132 7.41 9.84 11.73
CA CYS A 132 7.62 10.73 10.59
C CYS A 132 8.22 12.10 10.97
N GLY A 133 8.55 12.35 12.24
CA GLY A 133 9.08 13.63 12.70
C GLY A 133 8.07 14.78 12.68
N LEU A 134 6.77 14.49 12.70
CA LEU A 134 5.71 15.50 12.77
C LEU A 134 5.53 15.95 14.22
N GLY A 135 5.68 17.26 14.46
CA GLY A 135 5.42 17.87 15.76
C GLY A 135 3.91 17.93 16.08
N ALA A 136 3.56 17.91 17.37
CA ALA A 136 2.16 17.94 17.82
C ALA A 136 1.37 19.13 17.25
N ALA A 137 2.00 20.31 17.10
CA ALA A 137 1.37 21.48 16.51
C ALA A 137 0.97 21.29 15.03
N MET A 138 1.62 20.38 14.31
CA MET A 138 1.31 20.10 12.90
C MET A 138 0.05 19.23 12.75
N LEU A 139 -0.31 18.46 13.79
CA LEU A 139 -1.46 17.57 13.72
C LEU A 139 -2.81 18.29 13.55
N SER A 140 -2.91 19.52 14.02
CA SER A 140 -4.11 20.38 13.86
C SER A 140 -4.12 21.19 12.58
N GLN A 141 -3.04 21.19 11.80
CA GLN A 141 -2.92 21.94 10.54
C GLN A 141 -3.52 21.14 9.39
N SER A 142 -3.84 21.85 8.30
CA SER A 142 -4.23 21.20 7.05
C SER A 142 -3.05 20.42 6.45
N PRO A 143 -3.26 19.16 6.00
CA PRO A 143 -2.21 18.40 5.35
C PRO A 143 -1.69 19.09 4.07
N PHE A 144 -2.53 19.87 3.40
CA PHE A 144 -2.16 20.63 2.20
C PHE A 144 -1.19 21.80 2.47
N GLU A 145 -1.18 22.33 3.70
CA GLU A 145 -0.23 23.38 4.11
C GLU A 145 1.16 22.83 4.44
N LEU A 146 1.29 21.52 4.69
CA LEU A 146 2.58 20.89 5.04
C LEU A 146 3.46 20.62 3.82
N SER A 147 2.89 20.40 2.63
CA SER A 147 3.63 20.03 1.43
C SER A 147 4.58 21.15 0.97
N ASP A 148 4.19 22.42 1.13
CA ASP A 148 4.97 23.57 0.68
C ASP A 148 6.19 23.87 1.56
N ARG A 149 6.23 23.37 2.80
CA ARG A 149 7.30 23.67 3.77
C ARG A 149 8.40 22.61 3.83
N LYS A 150 8.19 21.41 3.32
CA LYS A 150 9.21 20.34 3.29
C LYS A 150 10.02 20.29 1.99
N SER A 151 9.71 21.08 1.00
CA SER A 151 10.48 21.22 -0.24
C SER A 151 11.75 22.07 -0.09
N VAL A 152 12.07 22.52 1.12
CA VAL A 152 13.22 23.38 1.42
C VAL A 152 14.00 22.81 2.61
N VAL A 153 14.48 21.57 2.47
CA VAL A 153 15.69 21.09 3.21
C VAL A 153 16.36 20.01 2.40
#